data_9ce73875dce1cd37d2ad5f48d0e5da13
#
_entry.id   9ce73875dce1cd37d2ad5f48d0e5da13
#
_cell.length_a   1.000
_cell.length_b   1.000
_cell.length_c   1.000
_cell.angle_alpha   90.00
_cell.angle_beta   90.00
_cell.angle_gamma   90.00
#
_symmetry.space_group_name_H-M   'P 1'
#
loop_
_entity.id
_entity.type
_entity.pdbx_description
1 polymer ?
#
loop_
_entity_poly.entity_id
_entity_poly.type
_entity_poly.pdbx_seq_one_letter_code
_entity_poly.pdbx_strand_id
1 'polypeptide(L)'
;MTKKPTKINYLNGIRLHRAIVAGIRKVVSHQDYLNKINVFPVPDGDTGTNMAFTLTSILDASYNKVNSRVDDMLAMVADAALDGARGNSGAILAQFFQGVSDGASGVSQFDPQTFSNAIQRGSEYAREALSEPVEGTILTVITDFSNKLKELIEAGVEDFEQILAKGVEEANRSLKNTPNLMAVLKKAGVVDAGAQGFVDFLEGIHDFIRNGSLREFENDLPELAVVESENITHDMTDKTWQFCTECLIKGEAINHKELRKSLMDEGGSMVLAGSKIKAKVHIHTNNPAKIFSICEGHGIVSGQKADDMFQQQELAQNKNMGEIAIVTDSGADFNKDEFDVHVVPVRYSFGDKGYIDKVSQTIPEFYEELATNPVHPQTSQPVPGDFKRQYQFLTTHYKSIISVHIPNSVSGTMQSAQTAVKRLPGSSVTVLDSLNISVGQGLIVAHAARMVKADKSHDEIVEGVNHARDITKVYCCVKDLSYSVRGGRVPNSIKIIADLLHIRPVLTTSKNGKLEKAGAVLGKNNLGKKMVKYMNKNHDNSMPYRISVGHCNCPEEGQALIDGLKRTFSNLTSIELLEVGGALGVHTGPGSLVVGIQEEIQI
;
A
#
# COMPACT_ATOMS: atom_id res chain seq x y z
N MET A 1 10.94 -38.06 38.47
CA MET A 1 9.49 -38.37 38.35
C MET A 1 8.93 -37.61 37.19
N THR A 2 8.82 -38.23 36.03
CA THR A 2 8.17 -37.67 34.84
C THR A 2 6.67 -37.57 35.13
N LYS A 3 6.15 -36.35 35.28
CA LYS A 3 4.70 -36.13 35.36
C LYS A 3 4.07 -36.72 34.08
N LYS A 4 3.14 -37.69 34.25
CA LYS A 4 2.26 -38.11 33.12
C LYS A 4 1.64 -36.87 32.51
N PRO A 5 1.65 -36.73 31.18
CA PRO A 5 0.98 -35.60 30.53
C PRO A 5 -0.49 -35.65 30.92
N THR A 6 -1.01 -34.55 31.43
CA THR A 6 -2.44 -34.39 31.75
C THR A 6 -3.20 -34.30 30.44
N LYS A 7 -4.13 -35.22 30.16
CA LYS A 7 -5.02 -35.23 29.01
C LYS A 7 -5.74 -33.88 28.89
N ILE A 8 -5.69 -33.26 27.73
CA ILE A 8 -6.36 -31.97 27.45
C ILE A 8 -7.66 -32.27 26.70
N ASN A 9 -8.80 -32.17 27.40
CA ASN A 9 -10.11 -32.53 26.85
C ASN A 9 -10.93 -31.31 26.40
N TYR A 10 -10.47 -30.08 26.66
CA TYR A 10 -11.17 -28.88 26.24
C TYR A 10 -10.20 -27.70 26.02
N LEU A 11 -10.60 -26.79 25.13
CA LEU A 11 -9.93 -25.52 24.90
C LEU A 11 -10.91 -24.37 25.15
N ASN A 12 -10.60 -23.48 26.07
CA ASN A 12 -11.31 -22.21 26.23
C ASN A 12 -10.61 -21.09 25.45
N GLY A 13 -11.25 -19.91 25.36
CA GLY A 13 -10.72 -18.79 24.59
C GLY A 13 -9.32 -18.35 25.06
N ILE A 14 -8.98 -18.42 26.35
CA ILE A 14 -7.66 -18.05 26.86
C ILE A 14 -6.59 -19.03 26.39
N ARG A 15 -6.84 -20.36 26.47
CA ARG A 15 -5.91 -21.38 25.97
C ARG A 15 -5.72 -21.27 24.45
N LEU A 16 -6.82 -21.05 23.74
CA LEU A 16 -6.82 -20.85 22.30
C LEU A 16 -6.00 -19.62 21.90
N HIS A 17 -6.21 -18.49 22.55
CA HIS A 17 -5.44 -17.27 22.31
C HIS A 17 -3.92 -17.51 22.47
N ARG A 18 -3.51 -18.15 23.58
CA ARG A 18 -2.10 -18.46 23.84
C ARG A 18 -1.49 -19.37 22.78
N ALA A 19 -2.25 -20.37 22.32
CA ALA A 19 -1.83 -21.26 21.25
C ALA A 19 -1.66 -20.49 19.92
N ILE A 20 -2.62 -19.62 19.57
CA ILE A 20 -2.55 -18.76 18.38
C ILE A 20 -1.33 -17.84 18.45
N VAL A 21 -1.07 -17.20 19.59
CA VAL A 21 0.13 -16.35 19.80
C VAL A 21 1.43 -17.13 19.56
N ALA A 22 1.52 -18.37 20.03
CA ALA A 22 2.70 -19.21 19.80
C ALA A 22 2.88 -19.55 18.32
N GLY A 23 1.79 -19.90 17.62
CA GLY A 23 1.78 -20.11 16.17
C GLY A 23 2.23 -18.87 15.38
N ILE A 24 1.72 -17.70 15.74
CA ILE A 24 2.10 -16.43 15.10
C ILE A 24 3.59 -16.16 15.25
N ARG A 25 4.15 -16.32 16.45
CA ARG A 25 5.59 -16.13 16.70
C ARG A 25 6.45 -17.03 15.84
N LYS A 26 6.06 -18.28 15.65
CA LYS A 26 6.79 -19.22 14.80
C LYS A 26 6.82 -18.73 13.35
N VAL A 27 5.68 -18.31 12.79
CA VAL A 27 5.61 -17.77 11.43
C VAL A 27 6.47 -16.52 11.29
N VAL A 28 6.37 -15.57 12.24
CA VAL A 28 7.17 -14.33 12.23
C VAL A 28 8.66 -14.63 12.26
N SER A 29 9.10 -15.61 13.07
CA SER A 29 10.51 -16.02 13.13
C SER A 29 11.03 -16.68 11.85
N HIS A 30 10.13 -17.20 11.00
CA HIS A 30 10.46 -17.84 9.72
C HIS A 30 10.13 -16.95 8.50
N GLN A 31 9.74 -15.70 8.71
CA GLN A 31 9.31 -14.77 7.66
C GLN A 31 10.27 -14.75 6.46
N ASP A 32 11.56 -14.64 6.71
CA ASP A 32 12.58 -14.52 5.67
C ASP A 32 12.73 -15.79 4.84
N TYR A 33 12.68 -16.95 5.51
CA TYR A 33 12.68 -18.23 4.82
C TYR A 33 11.44 -18.38 3.90
N LEU A 34 10.26 -17.97 4.39
CA LEU A 34 9.03 -17.98 3.59
C LEU A 34 9.12 -17.06 2.38
N ASN A 35 9.71 -15.88 2.53
CA ASN A 35 9.96 -14.97 1.42
C ASN A 35 10.93 -15.60 0.39
N LYS A 36 11.97 -16.28 0.87
CA LYS A 36 12.98 -16.91 0.01
C LYS A 36 12.42 -18.06 -0.85
N ILE A 37 11.47 -18.84 -0.35
CA ILE A 37 10.88 -19.97 -1.08
C ILE A 37 9.62 -19.57 -1.86
N ASN A 38 9.23 -18.31 -1.86
CA ASN A 38 8.06 -17.81 -2.58
C ASN A 38 8.31 -17.75 -4.10
N VAL A 39 7.72 -18.70 -4.84
CA VAL A 39 7.83 -18.79 -6.30
C VAL A 39 6.48 -18.87 -7.01
N PHE A 40 5.39 -18.90 -6.27
CA PHE A 40 4.03 -19.01 -6.80
C PHE A 40 3.04 -18.16 -5.97
N PRO A 41 2.05 -17.49 -6.59
CA PRO A 41 1.80 -17.34 -8.03
C PRO A 41 2.82 -16.41 -8.74
N VAL A 42 3.45 -15.51 -8.00
CA VAL A 42 4.48 -14.58 -8.47
C VAL A 42 5.68 -14.67 -7.53
N PRO A 43 6.92 -14.73 -8.02
CA PRO A 43 8.11 -14.78 -7.18
C PRO A 43 8.52 -13.37 -6.70
N ASP A 44 7.63 -12.69 -5.98
CA ASP A 44 7.84 -11.35 -5.44
C ASP A 44 8.50 -11.34 -4.05
N GLY A 45 8.72 -12.53 -3.47
CA GLY A 45 9.41 -12.70 -2.19
C GLY A 45 8.69 -12.08 -0.99
N ASP A 46 7.36 -11.94 -1.04
CA ASP A 46 6.60 -11.23 -0.03
C ASP A 46 5.64 -12.11 0.80
N THR A 47 5.49 -13.40 0.49
CA THR A 47 4.55 -14.30 1.16
C THR A 47 4.76 -14.34 2.68
N GLY A 48 6.00 -14.46 3.15
CA GLY A 48 6.32 -14.45 4.58
C GLY A 48 5.95 -13.12 5.23
N THR A 49 6.22 -12.01 4.57
CA THR A 49 5.86 -10.67 5.01
C THR A 49 4.35 -10.48 5.09
N ASN A 50 3.61 -10.91 4.08
CA ASN A 50 2.16 -10.82 4.02
C ASN A 50 1.48 -11.67 5.12
N MET A 51 1.97 -12.90 5.35
CA MET A 51 1.49 -13.75 6.43
C MET A 51 1.81 -13.16 7.81
N ALA A 52 3.03 -12.67 8.02
CA ALA A 52 3.43 -12.04 9.26
C ALA A 52 2.58 -10.79 9.58
N PHE A 53 2.32 -9.93 8.60
CA PHE A 53 1.42 -8.78 8.78
C PHE A 53 -0.01 -9.21 9.15
N THR A 54 -0.57 -10.18 8.44
CA THR A 54 -1.91 -10.69 8.71
C THR A 54 -2.01 -11.24 10.13
N LEU A 55 -1.03 -12.00 10.56
CA LEU A 55 -1.02 -12.66 11.86
C LEU A 55 -0.68 -11.70 13.02
N THR A 56 0.22 -10.73 12.83
CA THR A 56 0.56 -9.75 13.88
C THR A 56 -0.59 -8.79 14.17
N SER A 57 -1.48 -8.52 13.21
CA SER A 57 -2.71 -7.75 13.48
C SER A 57 -3.61 -8.40 14.55
N ILE A 58 -3.57 -9.75 14.65
CA ILE A 58 -4.26 -10.49 15.70
C ILE A 58 -3.63 -10.21 17.08
N LEU A 59 -2.30 -10.12 17.15
CA LEU A 59 -1.61 -9.78 18.41
C LEU A 59 -1.97 -8.38 18.89
N ASP A 60 -1.95 -7.41 17.97
CA ASP A 60 -2.27 -6.01 18.27
C ASP A 60 -3.71 -5.86 18.77
N ALA A 61 -4.67 -6.54 18.13
CA ALA A 61 -6.08 -6.50 18.52
C ALA A 61 -6.35 -7.19 19.86
N SER A 62 -5.58 -8.24 20.18
CA SER A 62 -5.78 -9.09 21.36
C SER A 62 -5.02 -8.65 22.61
N TYR A 63 -4.09 -7.69 22.49
CA TYR A 63 -3.14 -7.31 23.56
C TYR A 63 -3.78 -7.08 24.93
N ASN A 64 -4.98 -6.48 25.00
CA ASN A 64 -5.73 -6.24 26.25
C ASN A 64 -7.17 -6.77 26.19
N LYS A 65 -7.51 -7.67 25.28
CA LYS A 65 -8.89 -8.11 25.00
C LYS A 65 -9.06 -9.62 24.95
N VAL A 66 -8.32 -10.35 25.78
CA VAL A 66 -8.43 -11.82 25.82
C VAL A 66 -9.76 -12.23 26.43
N ASN A 67 -10.60 -12.96 25.67
CA ASN A 67 -11.88 -13.48 26.15
C ASN A 67 -11.75 -14.95 26.58
N SER A 68 -12.49 -15.34 27.60
CA SER A 68 -12.54 -16.75 28.05
C SER A 68 -13.41 -17.64 27.16
N ARG A 69 -14.39 -17.05 26.46
CA ARG A 69 -15.25 -17.75 25.51
C ARG A 69 -14.53 -17.91 24.17
N VAL A 70 -14.71 -19.07 23.54
CA VAL A 70 -14.09 -19.39 22.25
C VAL A 70 -14.70 -18.58 21.11
N ASP A 71 -16.03 -18.45 21.07
CA ASP A 71 -16.74 -17.73 20.02
C ASP A 71 -16.35 -16.24 19.96
N ASP A 72 -16.32 -15.55 21.11
CA ASP A 72 -15.91 -14.15 21.19
C ASP A 72 -14.44 -13.95 20.83
N MET A 73 -13.57 -14.90 21.26
CA MET A 73 -12.15 -14.85 20.97
C MET A 73 -11.87 -15.03 19.47
N LEU A 74 -12.55 -15.99 18.83
CA LEU A 74 -12.40 -16.25 17.41
C LEU A 74 -13.02 -15.16 16.54
N ALA A 75 -14.11 -14.54 16.96
CA ALA A 75 -14.67 -13.38 16.27
C ALA A 75 -13.66 -12.22 16.20
N MET A 76 -12.98 -11.94 17.32
CA MET A 76 -11.90 -10.93 17.34
C MET A 76 -10.71 -11.34 16.48
N VAL A 77 -10.28 -12.61 16.53
CA VAL A 77 -9.18 -13.14 15.70
C VAL A 77 -9.50 -12.99 14.21
N ALA A 78 -10.72 -13.37 13.79
CA ALA A 78 -11.17 -13.29 12.42
C ALA A 78 -11.23 -11.84 11.91
N ASP A 79 -11.80 -10.92 12.71
CA ASP A 79 -11.89 -9.50 12.34
C ASP A 79 -10.51 -8.85 12.22
N ALA A 80 -9.61 -9.14 13.16
CA ALA A 80 -8.24 -8.63 13.13
C ALA A 80 -7.41 -9.21 11.98
N ALA A 81 -7.54 -10.52 11.71
CA ALA A 81 -6.89 -11.15 10.56
C ALA A 81 -7.35 -10.55 9.24
N LEU A 82 -8.64 -10.25 9.12
CA LEU A 82 -9.22 -9.62 7.93
C LEU A 82 -8.71 -8.19 7.73
N ASP A 83 -8.63 -7.40 8.81
CA ASP A 83 -8.05 -6.04 8.76
C ASP A 83 -6.57 -6.05 8.35
N GLY A 84 -5.81 -7.02 8.85
CA GLY A 84 -4.40 -7.19 8.53
C GLY A 84 -4.12 -7.99 7.26
N ALA A 85 -5.13 -8.57 6.60
CA ALA A 85 -4.94 -9.45 5.45
C ALA A 85 -4.19 -8.76 4.31
N ARG A 86 -3.13 -9.43 3.83
CA ARG A 86 -2.31 -8.96 2.70
C ARG A 86 -1.96 -10.11 1.77
N GLY A 87 -1.95 -9.82 0.47
CA GLY A 87 -1.68 -10.80 -0.57
C GLY A 87 -2.63 -12.01 -0.52
N ASN A 88 -2.40 -12.98 -1.39
CA ASN A 88 -3.22 -14.19 -1.46
C ASN A 88 -3.15 -15.00 -0.17
N SER A 89 -1.95 -15.24 0.36
CA SER A 89 -1.75 -16.08 1.55
C SER A 89 -2.38 -15.47 2.80
N GLY A 90 -2.26 -14.15 2.99
CA GLY A 90 -2.90 -13.46 4.11
C GLY A 90 -4.42 -13.47 4.02
N ALA A 91 -4.99 -13.28 2.82
CA ALA A 91 -6.43 -13.31 2.62
C ALA A 91 -7.02 -14.73 2.80
N ILE A 92 -6.31 -15.78 2.38
CA ILE A 92 -6.68 -17.19 2.63
C ILE A 92 -6.70 -17.47 4.13
N LEU A 93 -5.66 -17.04 4.88
CA LEU A 93 -5.62 -17.20 6.32
C LEU A 93 -6.75 -16.45 7.03
N ALA A 94 -7.02 -15.21 6.64
CA ALA A 94 -8.12 -14.44 7.20
C ALA A 94 -9.47 -15.15 6.97
N GLN A 95 -9.66 -15.72 5.80
CA GLN A 95 -10.88 -16.46 5.48
C GLN A 95 -10.94 -17.80 6.23
N PHE A 96 -9.82 -18.48 6.42
CA PHE A 96 -9.73 -19.63 7.30
C PHE A 96 -10.19 -19.29 8.72
N PHE A 97 -9.66 -18.21 9.32
CA PHE A 97 -10.08 -17.77 10.65
C PHE A 97 -11.55 -17.34 10.70
N GLN A 98 -12.06 -16.71 9.65
CA GLN A 98 -13.49 -16.38 9.56
C GLN A 98 -14.36 -17.64 9.57
N GLY A 99 -14.01 -18.65 8.79
CA GLY A 99 -14.73 -19.93 8.78
C GLY A 99 -14.67 -20.67 10.12
N VAL A 100 -13.48 -20.65 10.79
CA VAL A 100 -13.33 -21.21 12.15
C VAL A 100 -14.20 -20.46 13.15
N SER A 101 -14.26 -19.14 13.07
CA SER A 101 -15.11 -18.30 13.92
C SER A 101 -16.60 -18.60 13.72
N ASP A 102 -17.05 -18.68 12.47
CA ASP A 102 -18.45 -18.99 12.14
C ASP A 102 -18.83 -20.42 12.59
N GLY A 103 -17.91 -21.37 12.45
CA GLY A 103 -18.08 -22.75 12.92
C GLY A 103 -18.09 -22.90 14.45
N ALA A 104 -17.56 -21.90 15.17
CA ALA A 104 -17.54 -21.83 16.63
C ALA A 104 -18.67 -20.98 17.22
N SER A 105 -19.59 -20.46 16.41
CA SER A 105 -20.68 -19.60 16.87
C SER A 105 -21.49 -20.24 18.01
N GLY A 106 -21.63 -19.55 19.14
CA GLY A 106 -22.33 -20.04 20.34
C GLY A 106 -21.50 -21.01 21.20
N VAL A 107 -20.27 -21.34 20.83
CA VAL A 107 -19.41 -22.27 21.56
C VAL A 107 -18.58 -21.54 22.62
N SER A 108 -18.80 -21.82 23.89
CA SER A 108 -18.03 -21.20 24.99
C SER A 108 -16.64 -21.83 25.16
N GLN A 109 -16.52 -23.12 24.91
CA GLN A 109 -15.26 -23.88 24.91
C GLN A 109 -15.33 -25.01 23.88
N PHE A 110 -14.23 -25.30 23.23
CA PHE A 110 -14.11 -26.44 22.33
C PHE A 110 -13.96 -27.76 23.10
N ASP A 111 -14.76 -28.74 22.72
CA ASP A 111 -14.42 -30.14 22.78
C ASP A 111 -13.83 -30.59 21.43
N PRO A 112 -13.29 -31.82 21.30
CA PRO A 112 -12.73 -32.30 20.04
C PRO A 112 -13.68 -32.21 18.84
N GLN A 113 -14.96 -32.54 19.03
CA GLN A 113 -15.94 -32.56 17.94
C GLN A 113 -16.25 -31.13 17.43
N THR A 114 -16.53 -30.21 18.32
CA THR A 114 -16.80 -28.81 17.96
C THR A 114 -15.59 -28.13 17.37
N PHE A 115 -14.38 -28.46 17.84
CA PHE A 115 -13.13 -27.98 17.25
C PHE A 115 -12.96 -28.48 15.81
N SER A 116 -13.12 -29.78 15.54
CA SER A 116 -13.02 -30.34 14.20
C SER A 116 -14.02 -29.70 13.24
N ASN A 117 -15.26 -29.53 13.68
CA ASN A 117 -16.31 -28.88 12.86
C ASN A 117 -15.93 -27.44 12.49
N ALA A 118 -15.37 -26.68 13.46
CA ALA A 118 -14.91 -25.32 13.23
C ALA A 118 -13.72 -25.28 12.23
N ILE A 119 -12.73 -26.15 12.38
CA ILE A 119 -11.59 -26.27 11.45
C ILE A 119 -12.06 -26.67 10.04
N GLN A 120 -13.03 -27.60 9.93
CA GLN A 120 -13.60 -27.94 8.63
C GLN A 120 -14.27 -26.75 7.96
N ARG A 121 -15.04 -25.96 8.73
CA ARG A 121 -15.64 -24.74 8.21
C ARG A 121 -14.58 -23.71 7.76
N GLY A 122 -13.47 -23.61 8.52
CA GLY A 122 -12.32 -22.82 8.13
C GLY A 122 -11.69 -23.25 6.79
N SER A 123 -11.53 -24.56 6.59
CA SER A 123 -11.01 -25.14 5.34
C SER A 123 -11.93 -24.84 4.14
N GLU A 124 -13.24 -24.97 4.31
CA GLU A 124 -14.23 -24.63 3.28
C GLU A 124 -14.12 -23.15 2.87
N TYR A 125 -14.10 -22.24 3.86
CA TYR A 125 -14.02 -20.79 3.61
C TYR A 125 -12.69 -20.39 2.96
N ALA A 126 -11.58 -20.97 3.39
CA ALA A 126 -10.28 -20.75 2.77
C ALA A 126 -10.29 -21.11 1.28
N ARG A 127 -10.95 -22.21 0.92
CA ARG A 127 -11.07 -22.67 -0.46
C ARG A 127 -12.03 -21.79 -1.28
N GLU A 128 -13.13 -21.36 -0.68
CA GLU A 128 -14.12 -20.45 -1.31
C GLU A 128 -13.56 -19.02 -1.50
N ALA A 129 -12.49 -18.64 -0.80
CA ALA A 129 -11.86 -17.33 -0.96
C ALA A 129 -11.33 -17.09 -2.38
N LEU A 130 -10.81 -18.12 -3.03
CA LEU A 130 -10.23 -18.03 -4.36
C LEU A 130 -11.27 -18.24 -5.47
N SER A 131 -11.11 -17.51 -6.58
CA SER A 131 -11.88 -17.77 -7.80
C SER A 131 -11.50 -19.10 -8.45
N GLU A 132 -10.21 -19.44 -8.43
CA GLU A 132 -9.62 -20.66 -8.97
C GLU A 132 -8.71 -21.31 -7.93
N PRO A 133 -9.22 -22.21 -7.08
CA PRO A 133 -8.40 -22.92 -6.11
C PRO A 133 -7.38 -23.83 -6.80
N VAL A 134 -6.11 -23.72 -6.43
CA VAL A 134 -5.02 -24.52 -7.02
C VAL A 134 -4.52 -25.56 -6.01
N GLU A 135 -4.44 -26.82 -6.45
CA GLU A 135 -3.86 -27.89 -5.63
C GLU A 135 -2.33 -27.80 -5.58
N GLY A 136 -1.76 -28.25 -4.45
CA GLY A 136 -0.32 -28.11 -4.16
C GLY A 136 0.04 -26.79 -3.51
N THR A 137 -0.95 -26.05 -3.00
CA THR A 137 -0.78 -24.79 -2.26
C THR A 137 -1.21 -24.94 -0.80
N ILE A 138 -1.18 -23.83 -0.05
CA ILE A 138 -1.72 -23.73 1.31
C ILE A 138 -3.11 -24.36 1.45
N LEU A 139 -3.96 -24.27 0.42
CA LEU A 139 -5.31 -24.85 0.43
C LEU A 139 -5.32 -26.37 0.58
N THR A 140 -4.43 -27.05 -0.12
CA THR A 140 -4.28 -28.51 -0.02
C THR A 140 -3.88 -28.90 1.39
N VAL A 141 -2.91 -28.20 1.98
CA VAL A 141 -2.41 -28.51 3.34
C VAL A 141 -3.48 -28.22 4.40
N ILE A 142 -4.23 -27.13 4.30
CA ILE A 142 -5.37 -26.83 5.19
C ILE A 142 -6.42 -27.94 5.10
N THR A 143 -6.75 -28.39 3.87
CA THR A 143 -7.75 -29.42 3.65
C THR A 143 -7.31 -30.78 4.23
N ASP A 144 -6.08 -31.19 3.98
CA ASP A 144 -5.54 -32.45 4.48
C ASP A 144 -5.46 -32.47 6.02
N PHE A 145 -5.00 -31.35 6.61
CA PHE A 145 -5.02 -31.15 8.07
C PHE A 145 -6.45 -31.32 8.63
N SER A 146 -7.41 -30.61 8.06
CA SER A 146 -8.80 -30.61 8.48
C SER A 146 -9.41 -32.04 8.41
N ASN A 147 -9.18 -32.74 7.30
CA ASN A 147 -9.66 -34.11 7.10
C ASN A 147 -9.02 -35.08 8.11
N LYS A 148 -7.73 -34.90 8.43
CA LYS A 148 -7.06 -35.74 9.43
C LYS A 148 -7.64 -35.54 10.82
N LEU A 149 -7.96 -34.31 11.23
CA LEU A 149 -8.63 -34.07 12.51
C LEU A 149 -9.98 -34.78 12.58
N LYS A 150 -10.78 -34.69 11.53
CA LYS A 150 -12.07 -35.38 11.44
C LYS A 150 -11.92 -36.91 11.58
N GLU A 151 -10.99 -37.52 10.84
CA GLU A 151 -10.69 -38.94 10.91
C GLU A 151 -10.35 -39.41 12.35
N LEU A 152 -9.48 -38.65 13.03
CA LEU A 152 -9.05 -38.97 14.39
C LEU A 152 -10.19 -38.91 15.39
N ILE A 153 -11.08 -37.94 15.26
CA ILE A 153 -12.19 -37.76 16.17
C ILE A 153 -13.27 -38.82 15.91
N GLU A 154 -13.55 -39.16 14.65
CA GLU A 154 -14.42 -40.29 14.29
C GLU A 154 -13.85 -41.62 14.80
N ALA A 155 -12.52 -41.74 14.91
CA ALA A 155 -11.86 -42.89 15.54
C ALA A 155 -11.87 -42.87 17.08
N GLY A 156 -12.49 -41.86 17.71
CA GLY A 156 -12.63 -41.74 19.16
C GLY A 156 -11.43 -41.13 19.91
N VAL A 157 -10.55 -40.41 19.21
CA VAL A 157 -9.45 -39.68 19.87
C VAL A 157 -10.01 -38.41 20.51
N GLU A 158 -9.81 -38.25 21.83
CA GLU A 158 -10.35 -37.12 22.61
C GLU A 158 -9.28 -36.20 23.21
N ASP A 159 -8.01 -36.54 23.08
CA ASP A 159 -6.90 -35.76 23.64
C ASP A 159 -6.39 -34.74 22.60
N PHE A 160 -6.54 -33.45 22.87
CA PHE A 160 -6.12 -32.37 21.96
C PHE A 160 -4.63 -32.43 21.63
N GLU A 161 -3.76 -32.89 22.52
CA GLU A 161 -2.33 -33.06 22.23
C GLU A 161 -2.13 -34.09 21.12
N GLN A 162 -2.80 -35.26 21.23
CA GLN A 162 -2.71 -36.32 20.21
C GLN A 162 -3.35 -35.92 18.89
N ILE A 163 -4.50 -35.25 18.94
CA ILE A 163 -5.19 -34.76 17.75
C ILE A 163 -4.30 -33.78 16.98
N LEU A 164 -3.71 -32.80 17.67
CA LEU A 164 -2.84 -31.81 17.05
C LEU A 164 -1.51 -32.41 16.57
N ALA A 165 -0.88 -33.28 17.34
CA ALA A 165 0.35 -33.95 16.93
C ALA A 165 0.17 -34.71 15.59
N LYS A 166 -0.91 -35.47 15.48
CA LYS A 166 -1.24 -36.21 14.25
C LYS A 166 -1.69 -35.30 13.10
N GLY A 167 -2.40 -34.22 13.41
CA GLY A 167 -2.75 -33.19 12.43
C GLY A 167 -1.51 -32.51 11.85
N VAL A 168 -0.56 -32.10 12.69
CA VAL A 168 0.72 -31.50 12.26
C VAL A 168 1.55 -32.49 11.42
N GLU A 169 1.60 -33.78 11.82
CA GLU A 169 2.26 -34.82 11.02
C GLU A 169 1.69 -34.90 9.61
N GLU A 170 0.36 -34.88 9.48
CA GLU A 170 -0.33 -34.88 8.18
C GLU A 170 -0.08 -33.61 7.38
N ALA A 171 -0.17 -32.42 8.01
CA ALA A 171 0.12 -31.15 7.36
C ALA A 171 1.56 -31.12 6.80
N ASN A 172 2.54 -31.62 7.56
CA ASN A 172 3.93 -31.76 7.10
C ASN A 172 4.08 -32.75 5.94
N ARG A 173 3.31 -33.84 5.93
CA ARG A 173 3.29 -34.79 4.80
C ARG A 173 2.74 -34.13 3.55
N SER A 174 1.62 -33.42 3.67
CA SER A 174 0.96 -32.69 2.59
C SER A 174 1.89 -31.59 2.04
N LEU A 175 2.53 -30.80 2.91
CA LEU A 175 3.51 -29.79 2.52
C LEU A 175 4.65 -30.38 1.66
N LYS A 176 5.27 -31.48 2.09
CA LYS A 176 6.34 -32.14 1.33
C LYS A 176 5.87 -32.66 -0.03
N ASN A 177 4.57 -32.88 -0.20
CA ASN A 177 3.97 -33.33 -1.45
C ASN A 177 3.62 -32.17 -2.41
N THR A 178 3.62 -30.90 -1.98
CA THR A 178 3.27 -29.76 -2.83
C THR A 178 4.08 -29.67 -4.13
N PRO A 179 5.42 -29.98 -4.17
CA PRO A 179 6.18 -29.99 -5.42
C PRO A 179 5.76 -31.08 -6.42
N ASN A 180 5.11 -32.15 -5.94
CA ASN A 180 4.60 -33.20 -6.84
C ASN A 180 3.26 -32.78 -7.49
N LEU A 181 2.54 -31.85 -6.91
CA LEU A 181 1.27 -31.32 -7.42
C LEU A 181 1.47 -30.11 -8.31
N MET A 182 2.59 -29.37 -8.15
CA MET A 182 2.88 -28.15 -8.90
C MET A 182 4.25 -28.18 -9.58
N ALA A 183 4.23 -28.15 -10.91
CA ALA A 183 5.47 -28.21 -11.72
C ALA A 183 6.43 -27.04 -11.43
N VAL A 184 5.92 -25.84 -11.11
CA VAL A 184 6.75 -24.66 -10.79
C VAL A 184 7.54 -24.89 -9.49
N LEU A 185 6.92 -25.42 -8.43
CA LEU A 185 7.58 -25.75 -7.17
C LEU A 185 8.63 -26.85 -7.37
N LYS A 186 8.28 -27.86 -8.15
CA LYS A 186 9.22 -28.95 -8.47
C LYS A 186 10.45 -28.46 -9.23
N LYS A 187 10.27 -27.56 -10.19
CA LYS A 187 11.36 -26.94 -10.96
C LYS A 187 12.25 -26.08 -10.08
N ALA A 188 11.67 -25.35 -9.14
CA ALA A 188 12.38 -24.51 -8.19
C ALA A 188 13.03 -25.28 -7.03
N GLY A 189 12.64 -26.56 -6.82
CA GLY A 189 13.16 -27.39 -5.73
C GLY A 189 12.68 -26.94 -4.33
N VAL A 190 11.52 -26.27 -4.25
CA VAL A 190 10.94 -25.71 -3.02
C VAL A 190 9.52 -26.24 -2.79
N VAL A 191 9.03 -26.09 -1.56
CA VAL A 191 7.62 -26.31 -1.20
C VAL A 191 6.84 -25.00 -1.37
N ASP A 192 5.49 -25.05 -1.33
CA ASP A 192 4.67 -23.85 -1.33
C ASP A 192 4.91 -23.00 -0.08
N ALA A 193 5.23 -21.71 -0.27
CA ALA A 193 5.56 -20.80 0.82
C ALA A 193 4.39 -20.55 1.77
N GLY A 194 3.18 -20.39 1.24
CA GLY A 194 1.97 -20.23 2.05
C GLY A 194 1.66 -21.48 2.88
N ALA A 195 1.81 -22.66 2.27
CA ALA A 195 1.66 -23.94 2.96
C ALA A 195 2.71 -24.13 4.06
N GLN A 196 3.97 -23.77 3.81
CA GLN A 196 5.02 -23.80 4.83
C GLN A 196 4.66 -22.89 6.02
N GLY A 197 4.21 -21.65 5.75
CA GLY A 197 3.81 -20.73 6.81
C GLY A 197 2.61 -21.23 7.62
N PHE A 198 1.67 -21.94 7.00
CA PHE A 198 0.57 -22.58 7.72
C PHE A 198 1.06 -23.74 8.59
N VAL A 199 1.99 -24.57 8.11
CA VAL A 199 2.64 -25.64 8.90
C VAL A 199 3.43 -25.04 10.07
N ASP A 200 4.21 -23.98 9.85
CA ASP A 200 4.92 -23.27 10.91
C ASP A 200 3.96 -22.77 12.00
N PHE A 201 2.80 -22.22 11.60
CA PHE A 201 1.75 -21.81 12.52
C PHE A 201 1.24 -22.97 13.38
N LEU A 202 0.95 -24.12 12.77
CA LEU A 202 0.50 -25.32 13.47
C LEU A 202 1.59 -25.93 14.39
N GLU A 203 2.84 -25.93 13.94
CA GLU A 203 3.97 -26.38 14.75
C GLU A 203 4.17 -25.50 15.99
N GLY A 204 4.07 -24.17 15.85
CA GLY A 204 4.13 -23.25 16.98
C GLY A 204 3.02 -23.51 18.01
N ILE A 205 1.81 -23.81 17.57
CA ILE A 205 0.70 -24.22 18.43
C ILE A 205 1.01 -25.54 19.15
N HIS A 206 1.47 -26.54 18.42
CA HIS A 206 1.78 -27.87 18.97
C HIS A 206 2.93 -27.82 19.97
N ASP A 207 4.02 -27.11 19.67
CA ASP A 207 5.15 -26.92 20.56
C ASP A 207 4.73 -26.24 21.87
N PHE A 208 3.85 -25.24 21.80
CA PHE A 208 3.29 -24.60 22.98
C PHE A 208 2.47 -25.57 23.85
N ILE A 209 1.63 -26.40 23.25
CA ILE A 209 0.80 -27.39 23.98
C ILE A 209 1.66 -28.44 24.65
N ARG A 210 2.71 -28.89 24.00
CA ARG A 210 3.62 -29.93 24.48
C ARG A 210 4.57 -29.44 25.57
N ASN A 211 5.14 -28.25 25.42
CA ASN A 211 6.23 -27.76 26.27
C ASN A 211 5.78 -26.73 27.32
N GLY A 212 4.57 -26.19 27.19
CA GLY A 212 3.73 -25.44 28.15
C GLY A 212 4.37 -24.50 29.15
N SER A 213 5.41 -23.73 28.81
CA SER A 213 5.97 -22.71 29.70
C SER A 213 5.58 -21.31 29.22
N LEU A 214 4.55 -20.70 29.85
CA LEU A 214 4.11 -19.34 29.60
C LEU A 214 5.12 -18.26 30.02
N ARG A 215 6.09 -18.57 30.86
CA ARG A 215 7.02 -17.60 31.46
C ARG A 215 8.10 -17.10 30.50
N GLU A 216 8.43 -17.86 29.45
CA GLU A 216 9.42 -17.48 28.45
C GLU A 216 8.83 -16.61 27.32
N PHE A 217 7.48 -16.52 27.25
CA PHE A 217 6.77 -15.87 26.13
C PHE A 217 6.27 -14.44 26.43
N GLU A 218 6.41 -13.93 27.65
CA GLU A 218 5.82 -12.63 28.02
C GLU A 218 6.70 -11.41 27.67
N ASN A 219 7.99 -11.59 27.36
CA ASN A 219 8.92 -10.46 27.30
C ASN A 219 9.53 -10.11 25.92
N ASP A 220 9.36 -10.90 24.87
CA ASP A 220 9.93 -10.59 23.56
C ASP A 220 8.91 -10.78 22.44
N LEU A 221 8.29 -9.70 21.99
CA LEU A 221 7.76 -9.60 20.62
C LEU A 221 8.97 -9.48 19.71
N PRO A 222 9.23 -10.42 18.77
CA PRO A 222 10.29 -10.23 17.81
C PRO A 222 9.96 -8.99 16.97
N GLU A 223 10.87 -8.01 16.95
CA GLU A 223 10.82 -6.95 15.95
C GLU A 223 10.85 -7.60 14.57
N LEU A 224 9.99 -7.12 13.65
CA LEU A 224 10.00 -7.58 12.27
C LEU A 224 11.41 -7.31 11.70
N ALA A 225 12.18 -8.37 11.52
CA ALA A 225 13.55 -8.26 11.03
C ALA A 225 13.55 -7.86 9.54
N VAL A 226 14.45 -6.95 9.19
CA VAL A 226 14.79 -6.64 7.79
C VAL A 226 15.92 -7.58 7.42
N VAL A 227 15.72 -8.44 6.42
CA VAL A 227 16.77 -9.34 5.93
C VAL A 227 17.03 -9.10 4.46
N GLU A 228 18.33 -9.07 4.15
CA GLU A 228 18.86 -9.05 2.78
C GLU A 228 18.46 -10.35 2.06
N SER A 229 17.69 -10.24 0.99
CA SER A 229 17.32 -11.38 0.15
C SER A 229 18.45 -11.71 -0.83
N GLU A 230 19.06 -12.87 -0.70
CA GLU A 230 19.86 -13.43 -1.81
C GLU A 230 18.94 -13.80 -2.98
N ASN A 231 19.23 -13.23 -4.15
CA ASN A 231 18.45 -13.31 -5.37
C ASN A 231 18.32 -14.75 -5.90
N ILE A 232 17.12 -15.29 -5.90
CA ILE A 232 16.76 -16.46 -6.71
C ILE A 232 16.09 -15.96 -7.98
N THR A 233 16.78 -16.04 -9.10
CA THR A 233 16.26 -15.63 -10.41
C THR A 233 15.33 -16.69 -10.98
N HIS A 234 14.06 -16.33 -11.19
CA HIS A 234 13.13 -17.12 -11.98
C HIS A 234 12.58 -16.29 -13.15
N ASP A 235 12.67 -16.90 -14.33
CA ASP A 235 12.13 -16.38 -15.58
C ASP A 235 10.61 -16.54 -15.58
N MET A 236 9.87 -15.46 -15.28
CA MET A 236 8.41 -15.43 -15.30
C MET A 236 7.93 -14.32 -16.23
N THR A 237 7.34 -14.72 -17.35
CA THR A 237 6.93 -13.85 -18.46
C THR A 237 5.45 -13.47 -18.47
N ASP A 238 4.71 -13.65 -17.37
CA ASP A 238 3.29 -13.27 -17.36
C ASP A 238 3.12 -11.79 -16.97
N LYS A 239 3.08 -10.93 -18.00
CA LYS A 239 2.78 -9.49 -17.90
C LYS A 239 1.30 -9.21 -18.22
N THR A 240 0.37 -10.03 -17.78
CA THR A 240 -1.05 -9.87 -18.08
C THR A 240 -1.66 -8.72 -17.27
N TRP A 241 -1.31 -8.60 -15.99
CA TRP A 241 -1.88 -7.64 -15.07
C TRP A 241 -0.82 -6.75 -14.43
N GLN A 242 -1.02 -5.42 -14.51
CA GLN A 242 -0.05 -4.46 -14.02
C GLN A 242 -0.13 -4.22 -12.53
N PHE A 243 -1.34 -4.16 -11.95
CA PHE A 243 -1.52 -3.74 -10.55
C PHE A 243 -2.03 -4.86 -9.65
N CYS A 244 -1.36 -5.06 -8.52
CA CYS A 244 -1.90 -5.76 -7.36
C CYS A 244 -2.80 -4.78 -6.58
N THR A 245 -4.11 -5.01 -6.61
CA THR A 245 -5.13 -4.09 -6.09
C THR A 245 -5.85 -4.71 -4.91
N GLU A 246 -5.95 -3.95 -3.82
CA GLU A 246 -6.65 -4.38 -2.60
C GLU A 246 -7.58 -3.28 -2.07
N CYS A 247 -8.69 -3.68 -1.47
CA CYS A 247 -9.53 -2.79 -0.68
C CYS A 247 -10.36 -3.54 0.35
N LEU A 248 -10.88 -2.80 1.33
CA LEU A 248 -11.81 -3.26 2.34
C LEU A 248 -13.18 -2.62 2.08
N ILE A 249 -14.23 -3.43 2.04
CA ILE A 249 -15.62 -3.01 1.89
C ILE A 249 -16.32 -3.20 3.22
N LYS A 250 -17.06 -2.19 3.70
CA LYS A 250 -17.98 -2.29 4.84
C LYS A 250 -19.40 -2.03 4.37
N GLY A 251 -20.33 -2.91 4.73
CA GLY A 251 -21.73 -2.81 4.34
C GLY A 251 -22.65 -3.55 5.30
N GLU A 252 -23.96 -3.38 5.19
CA GLU A 252 -24.93 -4.08 6.07
C GLU A 252 -25.18 -5.53 5.64
N ALA A 253 -25.11 -5.82 4.34
CA ALA A 253 -25.36 -7.16 3.78
C ALA A 253 -24.60 -7.36 2.47
N ILE A 254 -23.27 -7.50 2.54
CA ILE A 254 -22.42 -7.71 1.36
C ILE A 254 -22.72 -9.09 0.75
N ASN A 255 -23.14 -9.09 -0.50
CA ASN A 255 -23.35 -10.31 -1.26
C ASN A 255 -22.05 -10.73 -1.95
N HIS A 256 -21.26 -11.59 -1.29
CA HIS A 256 -19.97 -12.07 -1.80
C HIS A 256 -20.06 -12.74 -3.18
N LYS A 257 -21.17 -13.44 -3.46
CA LYS A 257 -21.37 -14.13 -4.74
C LYS A 257 -21.58 -13.13 -5.89
N GLU A 258 -22.34 -12.09 -5.65
CA GLU A 258 -22.57 -11.02 -6.61
C GLU A 258 -21.33 -10.16 -6.81
N LEU A 259 -20.66 -9.77 -5.72
CA LEU A 259 -19.39 -9.04 -5.76
C LEU A 259 -18.33 -9.82 -6.55
N ARG A 260 -18.17 -11.12 -6.29
CA ARG A 260 -17.28 -12.00 -7.05
C ARG A 260 -17.59 -11.97 -8.54
N LYS A 261 -18.88 -12.12 -8.90
CA LYS A 261 -19.31 -12.11 -10.29
C LYS A 261 -19.00 -10.79 -11.00
N SER A 262 -19.17 -9.67 -10.30
CA SER A 262 -18.90 -8.33 -10.86
C SER A 262 -17.40 -8.05 -11.07
N LEU A 263 -16.52 -8.73 -10.32
CA LEU A 263 -15.08 -8.59 -10.42
C LEU A 263 -14.40 -9.60 -11.36
N MET A 264 -15.06 -10.67 -11.72
CA MET A 264 -14.46 -11.86 -12.37
C MET A 264 -13.83 -11.56 -13.72
N ASP A 265 -14.40 -10.61 -14.49
CA ASP A 265 -13.94 -10.24 -15.83
C ASP A 265 -12.96 -9.03 -15.79
N GLU A 266 -12.67 -8.48 -14.61
CA GLU A 266 -11.89 -7.25 -14.46
C GLU A 266 -10.43 -7.49 -14.04
N GLY A 267 -10.07 -8.76 -13.79
CA GLY A 267 -8.71 -9.11 -13.38
C GLY A 267 -8.50 -10.60 -13.13
N GLY A 268 -7.29 -10.94 -12.68
CA GLY A 268 -6.88 -12.30 -12.31
C GLY A 268 -6.48 -12.41 -10.84
N SER A 269 -6.17 -13.63 -10.41
CA SER A 269 -5.71 -13.93 -9.04
C SER A 269 -6.61 -13.34 -7.94
N MET A 270 -7.93 -13.34 -8.17
CA MET A 270 -8.89 -12.71 -7.26
C MET A 270 -9.08 -13.53 -5.99
N VAL A 271 -8.92 -12.85 -4.84
CA VAL A 271 -9.26 -13.36 -3.51
C VAL A 271 -10.31 -12.45 -2.88
N LEU A 272 -11.39 -13.05 -2.41
CA LEU A 272 -12.46 -12.37 -1.70
C LEU A 272 -12.65 -13.02 -0.33
N ALA A 273 -12.33 -12.27 0.73
CA ALA A 273 -12.39 -12.74 2.11
C ALA A 273 -13.30 -11.84 2.96
N GLY A 274 -13.94 -12.40 3.97
CA GLY A 274 -14.72 -11.65 4.96
C GLY A 274 -16.09 -12.20 5.27
N SER A 275 -16.92 -11.37 5.90
CA SER A 275 -18.26 -11.66 6.36
C SER A 275 -19.34 -10.88 5.59
N LYS A 276 -20.61 -11.02 5.96
CA LYS A 276 -21.71 -10.25 5.33
C LYS A 276 -21.64 -8.74 5.56
N ILE A 277 -20.88 -8.28 6.54
CA ILE A 277 -20.76 -6.84 6.87
C ILE A 277 -19.41 -6.25 6.52
N LYS A 278 -18.43 -7.08 6.19
CA LYS A 278 -17.05 -6.66 5.91
C LYS A 278 -16.40 -7.62 4.93
N ALA A 279 -15.86 -7.11 3.82
CA ALA A 279 -15.18 -7.92 2.83
C ALA A 279 -13.85 -7.29 2.44
N LYS A 280 -12.81 -8.11 2.27
CA LYS A 280 -11.51 -7.75 1.72
C LYS A 280 -11.44 -8.29 0.30
N VAL A 281 -11.10 -7.42 -0.64
CA VAL A 281 -10.83 -7.77 -2.04
C VAL A 281 -9.34 -7.67 -2.29
N HIS A 282 -8.77 -8.67 -2.94
CA HIS A 282 -7.44 -8.67 -3.56
C HIS A 282 -7.61 -9.16 -4.98
N ILE A 283 -7.11 -8.43 -5.98
CA ILE A 283 -7.23 -8.76 -7.40
C ILE A 283 -6.07 -8.13 -8.18
N HIS A 284 -5.54 -8.88 -9.16
CA HIS A 284 -4.59 -8.34 -10.12
C HIS A 284 -5.35 -7.75 -11.32
N THR A 285 -5.12 -6.49 -11.65
CA THR A 285 -5.86 -5.76 -12.69
C THR A 285 -5.00 -4.74 -13.43
N ASN A 286 -5.47 -4.31 -14.60
CA ASN A 286 -4.89 -3.16 -15.31
C ASN A 286 -5.61 -1.85 -14.99
N ASN A 287 -6.76 -1.91 -14.27
CA ASN A 287 -7.55 -0.73 -13.93
C ASN A 287 -8.03 -0.76 -12.47
N PRO A 288 -7.18 -0.36 -11.50
CA PRO A 288 -7.56 -0.29 -10.09
C PRO A 288 -8.80 0.58 -9.82
N ALA A 289 -8.95 1.69 -10.54
CA ALA A 289 -10.08 2.60 -10.39
C ALA A 289 -11.42 1.88 -10.63
N LYS A 290 -11.50 1.04 -11.66
CA LYS A 290 -12.70 0.26 -11.97
C LYS A 290 -13.01 -0.76 -10.87
N ILE A 291 -11.99 -1.40 -10.30
CA ILE A 291 -12.18 -2.33 -9.18
C ILE A 291 -12.79 -1.61 -7.98
N PHE A 292 -12.23 -0.46 -7.58
CA PHE A 292 -12.76 0.31 -6.47
C PHE A 292 -14.20 0.79 -6.72
N SER A 293 -14.51 1.24 -7.93
CA SER A 293 -15.87 1.65 -8.33
C SER A 293 -16.88 0.50 -8.24
N ILE A 294 -16.51 -0.71 -8.67
CA ILE A 294 -17.35 -1.90 -8.51
C ILE A 294 -17.58 -2.20 -7.04
N CYS A 295 -16.52 -2.17 -6.23
CA CYS A 295 -16.60 -2.44 -4.80
C CYS A 295 -17.49 -1.43 -4.05
N GLU A 296 -17.50 -0.17 -4.48
CA GLU A 296 -18.37 0.89 -3.95
C GLU A 296 -19.86 0.61 -4.14
N GLY A 297 -20.23 -0.10 -5.18
CA GLY A 297 -21.61 -0.59 -5.39
C GLY A 297 -22.09 -1.58 -4.32
N HIS A 298 -21.18 -2.15 -3.52
CA HIS A 298 -21.46 -3.13 -2.49
C HIS A 298 -21.28 -2.62 -1.05
N GLY A 299 -20.75 -1.40 -0.86
CA GLY A 299 -20.56 -0.79 0.45
C GLY A 299 -19.51 0.32 0.45
N ILE A 300 -19.15 0.78 1.65
CA ILE A 300 -18.13 1.82 1.84
C ILE A 300 -16.75 1.21 1.66
N VAL A 301 -16.01 1.70 0.66
CA VAL A 301 -14.65 1.23 0.34
C VAL A 301 -13.62 2.02 1.13
N SER A 302 -12.68 1.30 1.74
CA SER A 302 -11.56 1.85 2.50
C SER A 302 -10.31 0.99 2.34
N GLY A 303 -9.15 1.42 2.87
CA GLY A 303 -7.92 0.64 2.82
C GLY A 303 -7.45 0.31 1.40
N GLN A 304 -7.77 1.17 0.43
CA GLN A 304 -7.39 1.02 -0.97
C GLN A 304 -5.86 0.97 -1.11
N LYS A 305 -5.38 0.06 -1.96
CA LYS A 305 -3.99 -0.14 -2.31
C LYS A 305 -3.91 -0.56 -3.78
N ALA A 306 -2.91 -0.10 -4.50
CA ALA A 306 -2.56 -0.58 -5.84
C ALA A 306 -1.05 -0.47 -6.02
N ASP A 307 -0.38 -1.62 -6.09
CA ASP A 307 1.08 -1.71 -6.29
C ASP A 307 1.35 -2.12 -7.73
N ASP A 308 2.29 -1.45 -8.41
CA ASP A 308 2.69 -1.76 -9.79
C ASP A 308 3.60 -2.99 -9.80
N MET A 309 3.06 -4.13 -10.24
CA MET A 309 3.79 -5.39 -10.32
C MET A 309 4.79 -5.42 -11.49
N PHE A 310 4.54 -4.65 -12.57
CA PHE A 310 5.50 -4.60 -13.68
C PHE A 310 6.78 -3.92 -13.24
N GLN A 311 6.68 -2.79 -12.52
CA GLN A 311 7.84 -2.13 -11.94
C GLN A 311 8.57 -3.05 -10.94
N GLN A 312 7.82 -3.78 -10.11
CA GLN A 312 8.40 -4.75 -9.17
C GLN A 312 9.12 -5.90 -9.88
N GLN A 313 8.51 -6.45 -10.94
CA GLN A 313 9.12 -7.53 -11.75
C GLN A 313 10.35 -7.05 -12.52
N GLU A 314 10.31 -5.85 -13.09
CA GLU A 314 11.44 -5.28 -13.84
C GLU A 314 12.66 -5.08 -12.93
N LEU A 315 12.44 -4.61 -11.71
CA LEU A 315 13.49 -4.50 -10.69
C LEU A 315 14.02 -5.88 -10.26
N ALA A 316 13.14 -6.87 -10.05
CA ALA A 316 13.53 -8.22 -9.66
C ALA A 316 14.31 -8.98 -10.75
N GLN A 317 14.08 -8.67 -12.03
CA GLN A 317 14.82 -9.24 -13.16
C GLN A 317 16.21 -8.61 -13.37
N ASN A 318 16.43 -7.40 -12.89
CA ASN A 318 17.74 -6.76 -12.92
C ASN A 318 18.66 -7.40 -11.89
N LYS A 319 19.57 -8.27 -12.37
CA LYS A 319 20.56 -8.99 -11.54
C LYS A 319 21.57 -8.08 -10.84
N ASN A 320 21.72 -6.85 -11.28
CA ASN A 320 22.61 -5.86 -10.69
C ASN A 320 21.79 -4.90 -9.86
N MET A 321 22.17 -4.77 -8.59
CA MET A 321 21.63 -3.74 -7.71
C MET A 321 21.82 -2.36 -8.36
N GLY A 322 20.72 -1.61 -8.53
CA GLY A 322 20.81 -0.21 -8.97
C GLY A 322 21.58 0.61 -7.93
N GLU A 323 22.25 1.67 -8.36
CA GLU A 323 23.02 2.49 -7.42
C GLU A 323 22.08 3.30 -6.53
N ILE A 324 21.12 4.03 -7.10
CA ILE A 324 20.29 4.99 -6.37
C ILE A 324 18.85 4.97 -6.90
N ALA A 325 17.87 4.81 -5.99
CA ALA A 325 16.46 5.01 -6.29
C ALA A 325 16.00 6.42 -5.93
N ILE A 326 15.16 7.03 -6.77
CA ILE A 326 14.47 8.28 -6.47
C ILE A 326 13.04 7.98 -6.05
N VAL A 327 12.62 8.51 -4.90
CA VAL A 327 11.26 8.39 -4.36
C VAL A 327 10.65 9.77 -4.20
N THR A 328 9.36 9.91 -4.47
CA THR A 328 8.59 11.12 -4.21
C THR A 328 7.17 10.79 -3.75
N ASP A 329 6.35 11.80 -3.48
CA ASP A 329 4.91 11.66 -3.27
C ASP A 329 4.11 12.15 -4.49
N SER A 330 2.82 11.81 -4.57
CA SER A 330 1.97 12.19 -5.70
C SER A 330 1.63 13.69 -5.78
N GLY A 331 2.03 14.48 -4.78
CA GLY A 331 1.98 15.94 -4.85
C GLY A 331 2.95 16.53 -5.88
N ALA A 332 3.94 15.76 -6.33
CA ALA A 332 4.78 16.09 -7.48
C ALA A 332 4.04 15.79 -8.78
N ASP A 333 4.00 16.77 -9.69
CA ASP A 333 3.50 16.59 -11.05
C ASP A 333 4.69 16.67 -12.02
N PHE A 334 4.98 15.58 -12.70
CA PHE A 334 6.06 15.42 -13.67
C PHE A 334 5.73 14.30 -14.66
N ASN A 335 6.44 14.24 -15.79
CA ASN A 335 6.27 13.17 -16.78
C ASN A 335 6.87 11.87 -16.26
N LYS A 336 6.02 10.93 -15.82
CA LYS A 336 6.45 9.64 -15.27
C LYS A 336 7.11 8.73 -16.31
N ASP A 337 6.76 8.85 -17.58
CA ASP A 337 7.29 7.99 -18.64
C ASP A 337 8.75 8.33 -18.99
N GLU A 338 9.22 9.53 -18.60
CA GLU A 338 10.58 9.98 -18.86
C GLU A 338 11.57 9.56 -17.76
N PHE A 339 11.09 9.36 -16.54
CA PHE A 339 11.93 9.18 -15.37
C PHE A 339 11.52 7.95 -14.54
N ASP A 340 12.50 7.12 -14.18
CA ASP A 340 12.31 6.05 -13.20
C ASP A 340 12.27 6.66 -11.78
N VAL A 341 11.05 6.93 -11.33
CA VAL A 341 10.79 7.55 -10.01
C VAL A 341 9.65 6.80 -9.34
N HIS A 342 9.89 6.37 -8.12
CA HIS A 342 8.90 5.68 -7.31
C HIS A 342 8.01 6.69 -6.58
N VAL A 343 6.68 6.53 -6.70
CA VAL A 343 5.71 7.47 -6.13
C VAL A 343 4.93 6.82 -4.99
N VAL A 344 5.00 7.43 -3.80
CA VAL A 344 4.12 7.09 -2.67
C VAL A 344 2.90 8.02 -2.70
N PRO A 345 1.70 7.51 -3.03
CA PRO A 345 0.56 8.36 -3.28
C PRO A 345 -0.04 8.98 -2.02
N VAL A 346 -0.37 10.26 -2.11
CA VAL A 346 -1.22 10.98 -1.16
C VAL A 346 -2.65 10.40 -1.25
N ARG A 347 -3.44 10.57 -0.20
CA ARG A 347 -4.84 10.15 -0.17
C ARG A 347 -5.76 11.35 -0.05
N TYR A 348 -6.98 11.22 -0.54
CA TYR A 348 -8.05 12.17 -0.29
C TYR A 348 -9.38 11.43 -0.08
N SER A 349 -10.36 12.12 0.51
CA SER A 349 -11.68 11.52 0.75
C SER A 349 -12.79 12.56 0.55
N PHE A 350 -13.89 12.12 -0.04
CA PHE A 350 -15.17 12.83 -0.05
C PHE A 350 -16.07 12.23 1.03
N GLY A 351 -16.10 12.84 2.22
CA GLY A 351 -16.72 12.24 3.40
C GLY A 351 -16.03 10.93 3.77
N ASP A 352 -16.81 9.84 3.86
CA ASP A 352 -16.30 8.51 4.23
C ASP A 352 -15.66 7.75 3.06
N LYS A 353 -15.80 8.25 1.84
CA LYS A 353 -15.26 7.64 0.62
C LYS A 353 -13.82 8.08 0.39
N GLY A 354 -12.88 7.13 0.53
CA GLY A 354 -11.44 7.38 0.42
C GLY A 354 -10.89 7.03 -0.96
N TYR A 355 -9.85 7.76 -1.40
CA TYR A 355 -9.18 7.59 -2.70
C TYR A 355 -7.67 7.66 -2.55
N ILE A 356 -6.97 6.94 -3.42
CA ILE A 356 -5.52 7.07 -3.65
C ILE A 356 -5.33 8.01 -4.84
N ASP A 357 -4.60 9.10 -4.64
CA ASP A 357 -4.37 10.11 -5.68
C ASP A 357 -3.70 9.52 -6.92
N LYS A 358 -4.25 9.83 -8.09
CA LYS A 358 -3.82 9.37 -9.43
C LYS A 358 -3.91 7.84 -9.65
N VAL A 359 -4.59 7.11 -8.75
CA VAL A 359 -4.74 5.65 -8.80
C VAL A 359 -6.21 5.23 -8.72
N SER A 360 -6.97 5.72 -7.72
CA SER A 360 -8.36 5.32 -7.51
C SER A 360 -9.35 5.97 -8.50
N GLN A 361 -8.93 7.06 -9.11
CA GLN A 361 -9.64 7.79 -10.16
C GLN A 361 -8.62 8.38 -11.15
N THR A 362 -9.03 8.53 -12.39
CA THR A 362 -8.30 9.39 -13.33
C THR A 362 -8.40 10.86 -12.89
N ILE A 363 -7.48 11.70 -13.33
CA ILE A 363 -7.51 13.13 -13.00
C ILE A 363 -8.79 13.81 -13.50
N PRO A 364 -9.31 13.54 -14.72
CA PRO A 364 -10.60 14.04 -15.15
C PRO A 364 -11.78 13.63 -14.26
N GLU A 365 -11.88 12.36 -13.87
CA GLU A 365 -12.93 11.85 -12.97
C GLU A 365 -12.88 12.53 -11.60
N PHE A 366 -11.68 12.77 -11.06
CA PHE A 366 -11.51 13.53 -9.81
C PHE A 366 -12.10 14.94 -9.92
N TYR A 367 -11.83 15.68 -11.03
CA TYR A 367 -12.36 17.03 -11.20
C TYR A 367 -13.85 17.04 -11.47
N GLU A 368 -14.41 16.02 -12.11
CA GLU A 368 -15.86 15.85 -12.27
C GLU A 368 -16.54 15.64 -10.91
N GLU A 369 -16.00 14.75 -10.09
CA GLU A 369 -16.51 14.52 -8.73
C GLU A 369 -16.34 15.76 -7.86
N LEU A 370 -15.19 16.45 -7.92
CA LEU A 370 -14.95 17.69 -7.19
C LEU A 370 -15.97 18.81 -7.54
N ALA A 371 -16.48 18.83 -8.77
CA ALA A 371 -17.47 19.80 -9.22
C ALA A 371 -18.90 19.43 -8.82
N THR A 372 -19.21 18.15 -8.71
CA THR A 372 -20.59 17.64 -8.52
C THR A 372 -20.88 17.19 -7.09
N ASN A 373 -19.87 16.74 -6.34
CA ASN A 373 -20.03 16.25 -4.99
C ASN A 373 -20.26 17.41 -3.99
N PRO A 374 -21.35 17.39 -3.20
CA PRO A 374 -21.63 18.45 -2.22
C PRO A 374 -20.62 18.49 -1.07
N VAL A 375 -19.93 17.38 -0.82
CA VAL A 375 -18.91 17.28 0.23
C VAL A 375 -17.55 17.69 -0.34
N HIS A 376 -16.94 18.72 0.24
CA HIS A 376 -15.59 19.12 -0.17
C HIS A 376 -14.57 18.08 0.32
N PRO A 377 -13.68 17.58 -0.57
CA PRO A 377 -12.74 16.54 -0.18
C PRO A 377 -11.66 17.04 0.78
N GLN A 378 -11.13 16.12 1.57
CA GLN A 378 -10.01 16.35 2.47
C GLN A 378 -8.82 15.49 2.05
N THR A 379 -7.63 16.08 2.01
CA THR A 379 -6.39 15.35 1.76
C THR A 379 -5.79 14.79 3.05
N SER A 380 -5.20 13.62 2.98
CA SER A 380 -4.40 13.02 4.04
C SER A 380 -3.04 12.55 3.50
N GLN A 381 -2.01 12.76 4.30
CA GLN A 381 -0.67 12.31 3.98
C GLN A 381 -0.59 10.77 3.95
N PRO A 382 0.32 10.16 3.17
CA PRO A 382 0.63 8.75 3.27
C PRO A 382 1.05 8.39 4.70
N VAL A 383 0.63 7.23 5.20
CA VAL A 383 1.04 6.82 6.54
C VAL A 383 2.49 6.32 6.54
N PRO A 384 3.23 6.37 7.68
CA PRO A 384 4.61 5.90 7.73
C PRO A 384 4.80 4.45 7.25
N GLY A 385 3.76 3.61 7.38
CA GLY A 385 3.75 2.25 6.87
C GLY A 385 3.84 2.14 5.35
N ASP A 386 3.26 3.09 4.60
CA ASP A 386 3.35 3.11 3.13
C ASP A 386 4.79 3.37 2.68
N PHE A 387 5.45 4.37 3.29
CA PHE A 387 6.86 4.65 3.05
C PHE A 387 7.78 3.51 3.48
N LYS A 388 7.54 2.93 4.68
CA LYS A 388 8.34 1.82 5.17
C LYS A 388 8.34 0.65 4.18
N ARG A 389 7.16 0.27 3.68
CA ARG A 389 7.00 -0.80 2.68
C ARG A 389 7.77 -0.49 1.39
N GLN A 390 7.62 0.74 0.87
CA GLN A 390 8.32 1.15 -0.35
C GLN A 390 9.84 1.14 -0.15
N TYR A 391 10.34 1.67 0.96
CA TYR A 391 11.78 1.69 1.24
C TYR A 391 12.34 0.28 1.48
N GLN A 392 11.63 -0.59 2.21
CA GLN A 392 12.02 -1.98 2.39
C GLN A 392 12.19 -2.70 1.05
N PHE A 393 11.23 -2.55 0.16
CA PHE A 393 11.31 -3.11 -1.18
C PHE A 393 12.51 -2.54 -1.96
N LEU A 394 12.68 -1.22 -1.98
CA LEU A 394 13.76 -0.58 -2.75
C LEU A 394 15.16 -0.88 -2.20
N THR A 395 15.33 -1.03 -0.89
CA THR A 395 16.64 -1.37 -0.30
C THR A 395 17.13 -2.78 -0.67
N THR A 396 16.28 -3.65 -1.18
CA THR A 396 16.68 -4.95 -1.74
C THR A 396 17.16 -4.86 -3.19
N HIS A 397 16.92 -3.73 -3.87
CA HIS A 397 17.23 -3.54 -5.30
C HIS A 397 18.19 -2.37 -5.56
N TYR A 398 18.38 -1.46 -4.60
CA TYR A 398 19.23 -0.27 -4.72
C TYR A 398 20.14 -0.11 -3.51
N LYS A 399 21.36 0.37 -3.73
CA LYS A 399 22.33 0.63 -2.66
C LYS A 399 21.89 1.78 -1.76
N SER A 400 21.18 2.77 -2.31
CA SER A 400 20.67 3.90 -1.54
C SER A 400 19.40 4.51 -2.17
N ILE A 401 18.66 5.28 -1.35
CA ILE A 401 17.40 5.91 -1.73
C ILE A 401 17.48 7.42 -1.43
N ILE A 402 17.06 8.24 -2.39
CA ILE A 402 16.84 9.68 -2.18
C ILE A 402 15.35 9.96 -2.33
N SER A 403 14.71 10.44 -1.26
CA SER A 403 13.26 10.62 -1.17
C SER A 403 12.93 12.11 -1.03
N VAL A 404 12.33 12.71 -2.09
CA VAL A 404 12.08 14.15 -2.21
C VAL A 404 10.59 14.44 -2.11
N HIS A 405 10.18 15.21 -1.10
CA HIS A 405 8.77 15.37 -0.75
C HIS A 405 8.27 16.81 -0.75
N ILE A 406 6.95 16.93 -0.81
CA ILE A 406 6.21 18.18 -0.60
C ILE A 406 6.61 18.82 0.73
N PRO A 407 6.66 20.19 0.84
CA PRO A 407 7.16 20.87 2.02
C PRO A 407 6.46 20.44 3.31
N ASN A 408 7.24 20.21 4.34
CA ASN A 408 6.75 19.88 5.69
C ASN A 408 5.84 20.98 6.28
N SER A 409 5.96 22.21 5.78
CA SER A 409 5.12 23.35 6.18
C SER A 409 3.67 23.27 5.67
N VAL A 410 3.39 22.47 4.63
CA VAL A 410 2.06 22.34 4.00
C VAL A 410 1.48 20.94 4.12
N SER A 411 2.30 19.91 4.36
CA SER A 411 1.89 18.51 4.50
C SER A 411 2.81 17.74 5.46
N GLY A 412 2.26 16.83 6.25
CA GLY A 412 3.04 15.91 7.08
C GLY A 412 3.68 14.74 6.31
N THR A 413 3.62 14.73 4.97
CA THR A 413 4.15 13.66 4.11
C THR A 413 5.63 13.38 4.39
N MET A 414 6.47 14.43 4.40
CA MET A 414 7.89 14.31 4.71
C MET A 414 8.12 13.72 6.10
N GLN A 415 7.33 14.11 7.11
CA GLN A 415 7.46 13.57 8.46
C GLN A 415 7.10 12.09 8.52
N SER A 416 6.10 11.65 7.73
CA SER A 416 5.77 10.23 7.57
C SER A 416 6.93 9.45 6.97
N ALA A 417 7.58 9.97 5.92
CA ALA A 417 8.77 9.40 5.31
C ALA A 417 9.93 9.28 6.32
N GLN A 418 10.24 10.35 7.05
CA GLN A 418 11.27 10.35 8.10
C GLN A 418 10.98 9.36 9.23
N THR A 419 9.70 9.20 9.59
CA THR A 419 9.28 8.22 10.61
C THR A 419 9.49 6.78 10.10
N ALA A 420 9.26 6.54 8.80
CA ALA A 420 9.53 5.26 8.18
C ALA A 420 11.04 4.91 8.22
N VAL A 421 11.91 5.87 7.87
CA VAL A 421 13.38 5.68 7.93
C VAL A 421 13.85 5.31 9.34
N LYS A 422 13.34 5.97 10.38
CA LYS A 422 13.68 5.63 11.78
C LYS A 422 13.34 4.18 12.17
N ARG A 423 12.41 3.55 11.45
CA ARG A 423 11.99 2.16 11.64
C ARG A 423 12.71 1.18 10.71
N LEU A 424 13.75 1.64 10.01
CA LEU A 424 14.58 0.87 9.07
C LEU A 424 16.06 1.10 9.40
N PRO A 425 16.55 0.64 10.57
CA PRO A 425 17.93 0.84 10.96
C PRO A 425 18.88 0.17 9.96
N GLY A 426 19.96 0.86 9.58
CA GLY A 426 20.94 0.37 8.61
C GLY A 426 20.60 0.65 7.15
N SER A 427 19.42 1.19 6.83
CA SER A 427 19.08 1.58 5.45
C SER A 427 19.72 2.90 5.04
N SER A 428 20.24 2.98 3.81
CA SER A 428 20.78 4.22 3.22
C SER A 428 19.64 5.02 2.54
N VAL A 429 18.80 5.71 3.35
CA VAL A 429 17.68 6.52 2.85
C VAL A 429 17.84 7.96 3.29
N THR A 430 17.96 8.89 2.33
CA THR A 430 17.99 10.34 2.59
C THR A 430 16.65 10.97 2.21
N VAL A 431 15.99 11.63 3.18
CA VAL A 431 14.69 12.32 2.99
C VAL A 431 14.91 13.82 2.90
N LEU A 432 14.49 14.42 1.79
CA LEU A 432 14.68 15.84 1.47
C LEU A 432 13.34 16.58 1.33
N ASP A 433 13.32 17.82 1.82
CA ASP A 433 12.22 18.75 1.60
C ASP A 433 12.43 19.48 0.26
N SER A 434 11.48 19.38 -0.65
CA SER A 434 11.56 20.10 -1.94
C SER A 434 11.36 21.59 -1.80
N LEU A 435 10.76 22.06 -0.70
CA LEU A 435 10.27 23.44 -0.50
C LEU A 435 9.37 23.95 -1.65
N ASN A 436 8.91 23.06 -2.50
CA ASN A 436 8.09 23.30 -3.68
C ASN A 436 6.89 22.37 -3.74
N ILE A 437 5.89 22.71 -4.55
CA ILE A 437 4.64 21.96 -4.74
C ILE A 437 4.43 21.66 -6.22
N SER A 438 3.63 20.61 -6.53
CA SER A 438 3.15 20.31 -7.89
C SER A 438 4.31 20.24 -8.90
N VAL A 439 4.20 20.95 -10.01
CA VAL A 439 5.22 20.99 -11.08
C VAL A 439 6.56 21.56 -10.63
N GLY A 440 6.60 22.39 -9.58
CA GLY A 440 7.86 22.88 -9.00
C GLY A 440 8.61 21.76 -8.27
N GLN A 441 7.90 20.94 -7.48
CA GLN A 441 8.46 19.71 -6.89
C GLN A 441 8.86 18.73 -8.00
N GLY A 442 8.02 18.60 -9.06
CA GLY A 442 8.29 17.75 -10.21
C GLY A 442 9.60 18.08 -10.92
N LEU A 443 9.92 19.36 -11.13
CA LEU A 443 11.20 19.80 -11.72
C LEU A 443 12.41 19.36 -10.88
N ILE A 444 12.31 19.44 -9.55
CA ILE A 444 13.37 19.03 -8.62
C ILE A 444 13.56 17.50 -8.65
N VAL A 445 12.46 16.76 -8.64
CA VAL A 445 12.46 15.29 -8.74
C VAL A 445 13.05 14.84 -10.08
N ALA A 446 12.63 15.47 -11.19
CA ALA A 446 13.16 15.20 -12.52
C ALA A 446 14.67 15.53 -12.62
N HIS A 447 15.15 16.58 -11.91
CA HIS A 447 16.58 16.88 -11.84
C HIS A 447 17.34 15.76 -11.13
N ALA A 448 16.85 15.28 -9.97
CA ALA A 448 17.45 14.15 -9.26
C ALA A 448 17.53 12.90 -10.15
N ALA A 449 16.45 12.57 -10.87
CA ALA A 449 16.42 11.43 -11.77
C ALA A 449 17.40 11.58 -12.96
N ARG A 450 17.57 12.79 -13.50
CA ARG A 450 18.61 13.07 -14.52
C ARG A 450 20.03 12.86 -13.98
N MET A 451 20.28 13.25 -12.73
CA MET A 451 21.59 13.03 -12.09
C MET A 451 21.88 11.54 -11.88
N VAL A 452 20.85 10.73 -11.53
CA VAL A 452 21.01 9.27 -11.49
C VAL A 452 21.37 8.73 -12.88
N LYS A 453 20.68 9.17 -13.95
CA LYS A 453 21.01 8.77 -15.34
C LYS A 453 22.42 9.22 -15.77
N ALA A 454 23.00 10.22 -15.13
CA ALA A 454 24.36 10.70 -15.36
C ALA A 454 25.40 10.07 -14.40
N ASP A 455 25.03 8.96 -13.75
CA ASP A 455 25.90 8.18 -12.84
C ASP A 455 26.51 9.00 -11.70
N LYS A 456 25.79 10.02 -11.19
CA LYS A 456 26.23 10.81 -10.05
C LYS A 456 26.09 10.02 -8.74
N SER A 457 26.99 10.25 -7.82
CA SER A 457 26.98 9.66 -6.49
C SER A 457 25.80 10.17 -5.65
N HIS A 458 25.47 9.44 -4.58
CA HIS A 458 24.39 9.82 -3.65
C HIS A 458 24.56 11.25 -3.11
N ASP A 459 25.76 11.60 -2.66
CA ASP A 459 26.04 12.92 -2.08
C ASP A 459 25.95 14.04 -3.13
N GLU A 460 26.47 13.81 -4.36
CA GLU A 460 26.31 14.77 -5.45
C GLU A 460 24.83 15.01 -5.80
N ILE A 461 23.99 13.96 -5.79
CA ILE A 461 22.56 14.10 -6.07
C ILE A 461 21.88 14.86 -4.94
N VAL A 462 22.20 14.59 -3.67
CA VAL A 462 21.68 15.35 -2.53
C VAL A 462 22.02 16.82 -2.63
N GLU A 463 23.29 17.16 -2.97
CA GLU A 463 23.72 18.54 -3.21
C GLU A 463 22.99 19.16 -4.40
N GLY A 464 22.85 18.40 -5.52
CA GLY A 464 22.12 18.85 -6.72
C GLY A 464 20.64 19.11 -6.44
N VAL A 465 19.96 18.25 -5.67
CA VAL A 465 18.57 18.47 -5.23
C VAL A 465 18.44 19.72 -4.37
N ASN A 466 19.37 19.95 -3.44
CA ASN A 466 19.37 21.16 -2.62
C ASN A 466 19.60 22.43 -3.47
N HIS A 467 20.51 22.37 -4.44
CA HIS A 467 20.73 23.47 -5.38
C HIS A 467 19.50 23.70 -6.28
N ALA A 468 18.96 22.64 -6.87
CA ALA A 468 17.73 22.71 -7.69
C ALA A 468 16.57 23.32 -6.91
N ARG A 469 16.39 22.92 -5.64
CA ARG A 469 15.39 23.47 -4.73
C ARG A 469 15.53 24.99 -4.56
N ASP A 470 16.74 25.49 -4.40
CA ASP A 470 16.99 26.91 -4.11
C ASP A 470 16.73 27.82 -5.32
N ILE A 471 16.86 27.28 -6.55
CA ILE A 471 16.64 28.04 -7.80
C ILE A 471 15.30 27.74 -8.47
N THR A 472 14.57 26.71 -8.03
CA THR A 472 13.23 26.43 -8.55
C THR A 472 12.18 27.31 -7.88
N LYS A 473 11.33 27.95 -8.68
CA LYS A 473 10.19 28.72 -8.19
C LYS A 473 8.89 28.12 -8.75
N VAL A 474 7.86 28.12 -7.91
CA VAL A 474 6.51 27.70 -8.33
C VAL A 474 5.53 28.86 -8.16
N TYR A 475 4.66 29.04 -9.13
CA TYR A 475 3.60 30.05 -9.12
C TYR A 475 2.24 29.39 -9.39
N CYS A 476 1.34 29.47 -8.43
CA CYS A 476 -0.03 28.92 -8.55
C CYS A 476 -1.03 30.08 -8.68
N CYS A 477 -1.64 30.23 -9.85
CA CYS A 477 -2.72 31.18 -10.08
C CYS A 477 -4.06 30.51 -9.78
N VAL A 478 -4.63 30.81 -8.63
CA VAL A 478 -5.87 30.18 -8.17
C VAL A 478 -7.08 30.92 -8.75
N LYS A 479 -7.92 30.17 -9.50
CA LYS A 479 -9.13 30.75 -10.13
C LYS A 479 -10.25 31.02 -9.12
N ASP A 480 -10.43 30.10 -8.15
CA ASP A 480 -11.42 30.20 -7.06
C ASP A 480 -10.80 29.82 -5.71
N LEU A 481 -10.61 30.82 -4.86
CA LEU A 481 -10.05 30.63 -3.52
C LEU A 481 -10.94 29.85 -2.56
N SER A 482 -12.21 29.61 -2.88
CA SER A 482 -13.10 28.84 -2.02
C SER A 482 -12.59 27.42 -1.75
N TYR A 483 -11.91 26.80 -2.73
CA TYR A 483 -11.26 25.51 -2.58
C TYR A 483 -10.08 25.57 -1.58
N SER A 484 -9.22 26.55 -1.71
CA SER A 484 -8.06 26.73 -0.79
C SER A 484 -8.49 27.04 0.64
N VAL A 485 -9.57 27.80 0.82
CA VAL A 485 -10.14 28.14 2.13
C VAL A 485 -10.77 26.90 2.78
N ARG A 486 -11.62 26.19 2.03
CA ARG A 486 -12.23 24.92 2.51
C ARG A 486 -11.17 23.87 2.83
N GLY A 487 -10.11 23.82 2.05
CA GLY A 487 -8.95 22.95 2.31
C GLY A 487 -8.05 23.41 3.45
N GLY A 488 -8.33 24.56 4.10
CA GLY A 488 -7.58 25.06 5.28
C GLY A 488 -6.17 25.59 4.99
N ARG A 489 -5.77 25.80 3.74
CA ARG A 489 -4.43 26.30 3.35
C ARG A 489 -4.38 27.80 3.12
N VAL A 490 -5.52 28.45 2.99
CA VAL A 490 -5.63 29.90 2.86
C VAL A 490 -6.69 30.46 3.82
N PRO A 491 -6.42 31.51 4.58
CA PRO A 491 -7.40 32.16 5.45
C PRO A 491 -8.57 32.76 4.67
N ASN A 492 -9.80 32.70 5.21
CA ASN A 492 -11.00 33.23 4.55
C ASN A 492 -10.93 34.76 4.27
N SER A 493 -10.22 35.51 5.11
CA SER A 493 -9.99 36.95 4.90
C SER A 493 -9.33 37.27 3.56
N ILE A 494 -8.40 36.42 3.10
CA ILE A 494 -7.74 36.60 1.79
C ILE A 494 -8.73 36.43 0.64
N LYS A 495 -9.66 35.46 0.75
CA LYS A 495 -10.72 35.22 -0.24
C LYS A 495 -11.64 36.44 -0.37
N ILE A 496 -12.13 36.96 0.75
CA ILE A 496 -13.03 38.13 0.77
C ILE A 496 -12.40 39.32 0.06
N ILE A 497 -11.14 39.62 0.36
CA ILE A 497 -10.41 40.74 -0.28
C ILE A 497 -10.20 40.48 -1.76
N ALA A 498 -9.85 39.26 -2.15
CA ALA A 498 -9.63 38.92 -3.56
C ALA A 498 -10.92 39.01 -4.41
N ASP A 499 -12.04 38.56 -3.86
CA ASP A 499 -13.35 38.62 -4.54
C ASP A 499 -13.83 40.06 -4.67
N LEU A 500 -13.69 40.90 -3.62
CA LEU A 500 -14.07 42.31 -3.64
C LEU A 500 -13.26 43.10 -4.68
N LEU A 501 -11.98 42.81 -4.84
CA LEU A 501 -11.10 43.50 -5.79
C LEU A 501 -11.08 42.84 -7.17
N HIS A 502 -11.86 41.78 -7.41
CA HIS A 502 -11.86 40.98 -8.64
C HIS A 502 -10.48 40.52 -9.09
N ILE A 503 -9.59 40.27 -8.14
CA ILE A 503 -8.22 39.78 -8.39
C ILE A 503 -8.15 38.27 -8.19
N ARG A 504 -7.19 37.65 -8.89
CA ARG A 504 -6.82 36.24 -8.68
C ARG A 504 -5.39 36.22 -8.13
N PRO A 505 -5.18 35.72 -6.92
CA PRO A 505 -3.85 35.68 -6.34
C PRO A 505 -2.96 34.71 -7.09
N VAL A 506 -1.71 35.08 -7.20
CA VAL A 506 -0.62 34.18 -7.56
C VAL A 506 0.11 33.83 -6.28
N LEU A 507 0.05 32.58 -5.90
CA LEU A 507 0.72 32.03 -4.72
C LEU A 507 2.07 31.42 -5.12
N THR A 508 3.01 31.42 -4.21
CA THR A 508 4.33 30.77 -4.33
C THR A 508 4.69 30.09 -3.02
N THR A 509 5.82 29.40 -2.99
CA THR A 509 6.44 28.93 -1.75
C THR A 509 7.55 29.87 -1.31
N SER A 510 7.60 30.17 -0.01
CA SER A 510 8.72 30.91 0.61
C SER A 510 9.97 30.03 0.70
N LYS A 511 11.09 30.62 1.10
CA LYS A 511 12.34 29.89 1.39
C LYS A 511 12.20 28.77 2.44
N ASN A 512 11.13 28.79 3.23
CA ASN A 512 10.81 27.77 4.22
C ASN A 512 9.65 26.86 3.76
N GLY A 513 9.32 26.86 2.49
CA GLY A 513 8.26 26.04 1.89
C GLY A 513 6.82 26.48 2.24
N LYS A 514 6.62 27.57 3.01
CA LYS A 514 5.26 28.07 3.33
C LYS A 514 4.63 28.74 2.12
N LEU A 515 3.31 28.54 1.95
CA LEU A 515 2.56 29.25 0.93
C LEU A 515 2.47 30.74 1.25
N GLU A 516 2.83 31.57 0.29
CA GLU A 516 2.76 33.03 0.40
C GLU A 516 2.25 33.67 -0.91
N LYS A 517 1.85 34.92 -0.82
CA LYS A 517 1.38 35.68 -1.99
C LYS A 517 2.59 36.22 -2.76
N ALA A 518 2.75 35.77 -4.01
CA ALA A 518 3.73 36.31 -4.94
C ALA A 518 3.21 37.53 -5.69
N GLY A 519 1.91 37.56 -5.97
CA GLY A 519 1.26 38.64 -6.73
C GLY A 519 -0.20 38.39 -6.98
N ALA A 520 -0.74 39.02 -8.03
CA ALA A 520 -2.11 38.83 -8.47
C ALA A 520 -2.29 39.19 -9.94
N VAL A 521 -3.30 38.58 -10.56
CA VAL A 521 -3.81 38.94 -11.89
C VAL A 521 -5.26 39.42 -11.81
N LEU A 522 -5.69 40.31 -12.71
CA LEU A 522 -7.03 40.89 -12.71
C LEU A 522 -8.03 40.01 -13.49
N GLY A 523 -9.19 39.72 -12.88
CA GLY A 523 -10.30 38.98 -13.46
C GLY A 523 -9.98 37.47 -13.65
N LYS A 524 -11.03 36.67 -13.89
CA LYS A 524 -10.97 35.18 -13.89
C LYS A 524 -10.84 34.51 -15.28
N ASN A 525 -10.90 35.29 -16.37
CA ASN A 525 -10.83 34.77 -17.75
C ASN A 525 -9.44 35.00 -18.35
N ASN A 526 -9.03 34.16 -19.30
CA ASN A 526 -7.75 34.22 -20.00
C ASN A 526 -6.57 34.20 -19.03
N LEU A 527 -6.61 33.32 -18.02
CA LEU A 527 -5.55 33.21 -17.00
C LEU A 527 -4.21 32.85 -17.63
N GLY A 528 -4.18 31.99 -18.64
CA GLY A 528 -2.95 31.62 -19.34
C GLY A 528 -2.23 32.86 -19.90
N LYS A 529 -2.90 33.71 -20.64
CA LYS A 529 -2.31 34.97 -21.18
C LYS A 529 -1.86 35.94 -20.09
N LYS A 530 -2.55 35.99 -18.96
CA LYS A 530 -2.21 36.85 -17.83
C LYS A 530 -0.97 36.31 -17.08
N MET A 531 -0.89 35.00 -16.94
CA MET A 531 0.29 34.36 -16.37
C MET A 531 1.53 34.55 -17.24
N VAL A 532 1.42 34.52 -18.58
CA VAL A 532 2.55 34.89 -19.46
C VAL A 532 3.09 36.28 -19.11
N LYS A 533 2.18 37.31 -19.01
CA LYS A 533 2.58 38.66 -18.64
C LYS A 533 3.21 38.72 -17.25
N TYR A 534 2.67 37.93 -16.30
CA TYR A 534 3.20 37.86 -14.94
C TYR A 534 4.61 37.26 -14.94
N MET A 535 4.82 36.15 -15.65
CA MET A 535 6.14 35.48 -15.74
C MET A 535 7.17 36.38 -16.43
N ASN A 536 6.81 37.00 -17.55
CA ASN A 536 7.65 37.94 -18.30
C ASN A 536 8.11 39.14 -17.45
N LYS A 537 7.28 39.60 -16.52
CA LYS A 537 7.62 40.73 -15.63
C LYS A 537 8.60 40.32 -14.52
N ASN A 538 8.58 39.06 -14.08
CA ASN A 538 9.27 38.61 -12.87
C ASN A 538 10.51 37.75 -13.16
N HIS A 539 10.78 37.43 -14.44
CA HIS A 539 11.93 36.62 -14.85
C HIS A 539 12.66 37.22 -16.04
N ASP A 540 13.96 36.99 -16.11
CA ASP A 540 14.77 37.38 -17.27
C ASP A 540 14.56 36.37 -18.39
N ASN A 541 13.99 36.84 -19.50
CA ASN A 541 13.61 35.99 -20.62
C ASN A 541 14.79 35.45 -21.45
N SER A 542 16.00 35.94 -21.21
CA SER A 542 17.23 35.52 -21.88
C SER A 542 17.93 34.35 -21.18
N MET A 543 17.62 34.11 -19.92
CA MET A 543 18.18 33.03 -19.14
C MET A 543 17.67 31.66 -19.62
N PRO A 544 18.49 30.61 -19.53
CA PRO A 544 18.05 29.26 -19.86
C PRO A 544 17.17 28.69 -18.75
N TYR A 545 15.97 28.28 -19.12
CA TYR A 545 14.99 27.73 -18.18
C TYR A 545 14.42 26.39 -18.60
N ARG A 546 14.11 25.56 -17.60
CA ARG A 546 13.14 24.48 -17.67
C ARG A 546 11.83 24.95 -17.05
N ILE A 547 10.73 24.78 -17.77
CA ILE A 547 9.40 25.21 -17.33
C ILE A 547 8.44 24.01 -17.40
N SER A 548 7.71 23.78 -16.33
CA SER A 548 6.58 22.84 -16.32
C SER A 548 5.31 23.60 -15.98
N VAL A 549 4.28 23.45 -16.81
CA VAL A 549 2.97 24.07 -16.63
C VAL A 549 1.96 23.01 -16.20
N GLY A 550 1.38 23.17 -15.00
CA GLY A 550 0.28 22.36 -14.51
C GLY A 550 -1.08 23.04 -14.75
N HIS A 551 -2.08 22.27 -15.16
CA HIS A 551 -3.45 22.75 -15.26
C HIS A 551 -4.41 21.91 -14.41
N CYS A 552 -5.35 22.59 -13.72
CA CYS A 552 -6.41 21.97 -12.95
C CYS A 552 -7.67 21.91 -13.83
N ASN A 553 -7.82 20.84 -14.63
CA ASN A 553 -8.94 20.65 -15.56
C ASN A 553 -9.23 21.87 -16.46
N CYS A 554 -8.17 22.47 -17.03
CA CYS A 554 -8.28 23.60 -17.98
C CYS A 554 -7.15 23.56 -19.03
N PRO A 555 -7.09 22.51 -19.88
CA PRO A 555 -5.98 22.29 -20.81
C PRO A 555 -5.82 23.44 -21.82
N GLU A 556 -6.90 24.09 -22.26
CA GLU A 556 -6.84 25.20 -23.20
C GLU A 556 -6.12 26.42 -22.62
N GLU A 557 -6.38 26.75 -21.35
CA GLU A 557 -5.65 27.84 -20.64
C GLU A 557 -4.19 27.46 -20.39
N GLY A 558 -3.92 26.19 -20.09
CA GLY A 558 -2.57 25.63 -19.96
C GLY A 558 -1.80 25.73 -21.28
N GLN A 559 -2.41 25.32 -22.38
CA GLN A 559 -1.79 25.40 -23.71
C GLN A 559 -1.55 26.85 -24.14
N ALA A 560 -2.52 27.75 -23.89
CA ALA A 560 -2.35 29.18 -24.17
C ALA A 560 -1.19 29.79 -23.36
N LEU A 561 -0.97 29.30 -22.13
CA LEU A 561 0.17 29.70 -21.31
C LEU A 561 1.48 29.20 -21.92
N ILE A 562 1.59 27.92 -22.28
CA ILE A 562 2.78 27.33 -22.94
C ILE A 562 3.12 28.10 -24.22
N ASP A 563 2.15 28.29 -25.11
CA ASP A 563 2.37 28.99 -26.37
C ASP A 563 2.85 30.43 -26.17
N GLY A 564 2.33 31.07 -25.13
CA GLY A 564 2.75 32.42 -24.74
C GLY A 564 4.16 32.43 -24.17
N LEU A 565 4.53 31.50 -23.30
CA LEU A 565 5.86 31.38 -22.74
C LEU A 565 6.91 31.06 -23.80
N LYS A 566 6.64 30.15 -24.73
CA LYS A 566 7.51 29.83 -25.88
C LYS A 566 7.81 31.06 -26.76
N ARG A 567 6.85 31.98 -26.89
CA ARG A 567 7.06 33.24 -27.63
C ARG A 567 7.81 34.30 -26.86
N THR A 568 7.79 34.20 -25.52
CA THR A 568 8.30 35.25 -24.63
C THR A 568 9.72 34.95 -24.16
N PHE A 569 10.00 33.70 -23.82
CA PHE A 569 11.31 33.26 -23.34
C PHE A 569 12.14 32.73 -24.52
N SER A 570 13.28 33.36 -24.78
CA SER A 570 14.13 33.06 -25.94
C SER A 570 15.01 31.84 -25.74
N ASN A 571 15.24 31.42 -24.49
CA ASN A 571 16.17 30.34 -24.14
C ASN A 571 15.50 29.31 -23.21
N LEU A 572 14.57 28.51 -23.79
CA LEU A 572 13.91 27.42 -23.06
C LEU A 572 14.60 26.09 -23.38
N THR A 573 15.15 25.45 -22.35
CA THR A 573 15.70 24.10 -22.47
C THR A 573 14.58 23.06 -22.58
N SER A 574 13.52 23.23 -21.80
CA SER A 574 12.30 22.40 -21.90
C SER A 574 11.07 23.16 -21.45
N ILE A 575 9.92 22.79 -22.01
CA ILE A 575 8.61 23.25 -21.53
C ILE A 575 7.57 22.16 -21.80
N GLU A 576 6.80 21.81 -20.79
CA GLU A 576 5.79 20.75 -20.83
C GLU A 576 4.46 21.19 -20.20
N LEU A 577 3.37 20.50 -20.59
CA LEU A 577 2.04 20.65 -20.01
C LEU A 577 1.67 19.39 -19.24
N LEU A 578 1.25 19.54 -18.01
CA LEU A 578 0.92 18.45 -17.10
C LEU A 578 -0.46 18.66 -16.47
N GLU A 579 -1.14 17.56 -16.17
CA GLU A 579 -2.37 17.58 -15.38
C GLU A 579 -2.03 17.57 -13.88
N VAL A 580 -2.66 18.46 -13.12
CA VAL A 580 -2.50 18.53 -11.66
C VAL A 580 -3.43 17.53 -10.99
N GLY A 581 -2.86 16.61 -10.21
CA GLY A 581 -3.61 15.57 -9.49
C GLY A 581 -4.44 16.09 -8.31
N GLY A 582 -5.19 15.16 -7.68
CA GLY A 582 -6.09 15.44 -6.56
C GLY A 582 -5.38 15.97 -5.33
N ALA A 583 -4.13 15.55 -5.07
CA ALA A 583 -3.34 16.02 -3.92
C ALA A 583 -3.28 17.56 -3.82
N LEU A 584 -3.11 18.24 -4.94
CA LEU A 584 -3.16 19.70 -5.01
C LEU A 584 -4.53 20.22 -5.49
N GLY A 585 -5.22 19.49 -6.39
CA GLY A 585 -6.50 19.86 -6.98
C GLY A 585 -7.60 20.17 -5.96
N VAL A 586 -7.63 19.42 -4.84
CA VAL A 586 -8.53 19.68 -3.69
C VAL A 586 -8.41 21.11 -3.18
N HIS A 587 -7.20 21.68 -3.21
CA HIS A 587 -6.90 22.99 -2.63
C HIS A 587 -6.92 24.13 -3.65
N THR A 588 -6.67 23.83 -4.93
CA THR A 588 -6.61 24.85 -6.01
C THR A 588 -7.92 24.98 -6.79
N GLY A 589 -8.67 23.88 -6.86
CA GLY A 589 -9.92 23.81 -7.64
C GLY A 589 -9.71 23.89 -9.15
N PRO A 590 -10.77 23.57 -9.93
CA PRO A 590 -10.71 23.56 -11.39
C PRO A 590 -10.48 24.96 -11.98
N GLY A 591 -9.77 25.00 -13.12
CA GLY A 591 -9.43 26.21 -13.85
C GLY A 591 -8.22 26.98 -13.32
N SER A 592 -7.53 26.46 -12.29
CA SER A 592 -6.28 27.03 -11.78
C SER A 592 -5.08 26.58 -12.62
N LEU A 593 -4.03 27.41 -12.64
CA LEU A 593 -2.78 27.15 -13.37
C LEU A 593 -1.60 27.19 -12.42
N VAL A 594 -0.66 26.27 -12.60
CA VAL A 594 0.60 26.19 -11.83
C VAL A 594 1.78 26.27 -12.80
N VAL A 595 2.79 27.07 -12.49
CA VAL A 595 4.00 27.20 -13.30
C VAL A 595 5.20 26.93 -12.40
N GLY A 596 5.93 25.87 -12.70
CA GLY A 596 7.27 25.64 -12.18
C GLY A 596 8.29 26.22 -13.16
N ILE A 597 9.25 26.99 -12.65
CA ILE A 597 10.37 27.52 -13.43
C ILE A 597 11.67 27.26 -12.68
N GLN A 598 12.64 26.68 -13.37
CA GLN A 598 13.96 26.34 -12.85
C GLN A 598 15.02 26.82 -13.84
N GLU A 599 16.01 27.55 -13.35
CA GLU A 599 17.21 27.84 -14.15
C GLU A 599 17.88 26.54 -14.57
N GLU A 600 18.45 26.50 -15.78
CA GLU A 600 19.12 25.30 -16.27
C GLU A 600 20.34 24.99 -15.41
N ILE A 601 20.41 23.73 -14.96
CA ILE A 601 21.54 23.19 -14.20
C ILE A 601 22.30 22.22 -15.09
N GLN A 602 23.58 22.46 -15.28
CA GLN A 602 24.46 21.48 -15.92
C GLN A 602 24.73 20.32 -14.94
N ILE A 603 24.58 19.08 -15.42
CA ILE A 603 24.76 17.85 -14.65
C ILE A 603 26.16 17.28 -14.84
#